data_658a75fb2322611deaf72b3c5e05ce1f
#
_entry.id   658a75fb2322611deaf72b3c5e05ce1f
#
_cell.length_a   1.000
_cell.length_b   1.000
_cell.length_c   1.000
_cell.angle_alpha   90.00
_cell.angle_beta   90.00
_cell.angle_gamma   90.00
#
_symmetry.space_group_name_H-M   'P 1'
#
loop_
_entity.id
_entity.type
_entity.pdbx_description
1 polymer ?
#
loop_
_entity_poly.entity_id
_entity_poly.type
_entity_poly.pdbx_seq_one_letter_code
_entity_poly.pdbx_strand_id
1 'polypeptide(L)'
;MEQIDSHGSASAHHAETPTQILSDEHRIIERVLGAVEKLAKGPVGALGPWKMALEFIRGFADQCHHFKEEKVLFPALEAHGIPSEGGPVGMMLMEHEEGRSHVRAMLAALSLIEIGNEGAKETLLTSAHAYCRLLREHIQKEDEVLFRMADEVISIDDQKKLMVDFARHEAEEMGAGVHEKYLNIAKELASATG
;
A
#
# COMPACT_ATOMS: atom_id res chain seq x y z
N MET A 1 0.97 59.72 2.71
CA MET A 1 0.42 59.07 1.51
C MET A 1 1.29 57.85 1.27
N GLU A 2 0.97 56.76 1.98
CA GLU A 2 1.78 55.56 2.09
C GLU A 2 0.99 54.40 1.51
N GLN A 3 1.48 53.86 0.41
CA GLN A 3 0.89 52.67 -0.22
C GLN A 3 1.36 51.46 0.52
N ILE A 4 0.41 50.68 1.03
CA ILE A 4 0.66 49.37 1.63
C ILE A 4 0.44 48.31 0.54
N ASP A 5 1.52 47.79 -0.01
CA ASP A 5 1.49 46.64 -0.90
C ASP A 5 1.22 45.36 -0.09
N SER A 6 -0.01 44.92 -0.18
CA SER A 6 -0.41 43.59 0.35
C SER A 6 -0.03 42.49 -0.63
N HIS A 7 1.13 41.88 -0.47
CA HIS A 7 1.47 40.65 -1.14
C HIS A 7 0.72 39.48 -0.42
N GLY A 8 -0.46 39.19 -0.93
CA GLY A 8 -1.16 37.97 -0.63
C GLY A 8 -0.42 36.81 -1.28
N SER A 9 0.35 36.05 -0.47
CA SER A 9 0.88 34.75 -0.85
C SER A 9 -0.32 33.81 -1.01
N ALA A 10 -0.76 33.62 -2.24
CA ALA A 10 -1.66 32.52 -2.59
C ALA A 10 -0.83 31.22 -2.48
N SER A 11 -1.01 30.48 -1.39
CA SER A 11 -0.55 29.10 -1.35
C SER A 11 -1.31 28.34 -2.45
N ALA A 12 -0.61 27.99 -3.50
CA ALA A 12 -1.11 27.09 -4.52
C ALA A 12 -1.44 25.76 -3.79
N HIS A 13 -2.73 25.49 -3.58
CA HIS A 13 -3.18 24.13 -3.29
C HIS A 13 -2.81 23.31 -4.54
N HIS A 14 -1.72 22.56 -4.47
CA HIS A 14 -1.48 21.52 -5.45
C HIS A 14 -2.69 20.60 -5.40
N ALA A 15 -3.40 20.48 -6.52
CA ALA A 15 -4.46 19.49 -6.65
C ALA A 15 -3.83 18.11 -6.40
N GLU A 16 -4.44 17.32 -5.54
CA GLU A 16 -4.02 15.96 -5.23
C GLU A 16 -3.95 15.14 -6.53
N THR A 17 -2.84 14.43 -6.75
CA THR A 17 -2.65 13.58 -7.93
C THR A 17 -2.89 12.11 -7.60
N PRO A 18 -3.19 11.24 -8.58
CA PRO A 18 -3.30 9.80 -8.34
C PRO A 18 -2.06 9.21 -7.67
N THR A 19 -0.88 9.63 -8.08
CA THR A 19 0.41 9.20 -7.52
C THR A 19 0.59 9.69 -6.08
N GLN A 20 0.12 10.89 -5.75
CA GLN A 20 0.17 11.41 -4.38
C GLN A 20 -0.74 10.60 -3.44
N ILE A 21 -1.94 10.22 -3.89
CA ILE A 21 -2.84 9.36 -3.10
C ILE A 21 -2.15 8.02 -2.80
N LEU A 22 -1.58 7.37 -3.81
CA LEU A 22 -0.88 6.10 -3.64
C LEU A 22 0.33 6.24 -2.71
N SER A 23 1.11 7.31 -2.86
CA SER A 23 2.26 7.57 -1.98
C SER A 23 1.84 7.85 -0.53
N ASP A 24 0.70 8.51 -0.29
CA ASP A 24 0.16 8.71 1.06
C ASP A 24 -0.34 7.39 1.67
N GLU A 25 -0.92 6.51 0.87
CA GLU A 25 -1.28 5.14 1.26
C GLU A 25 -0.05 4.30 1.60
N HIS A 26 1.06 4.47 0.88
CA HIS A 26 2.36 3.86 1.23
C HIS A 26 2.80 4.21 2.65
N ARG A 27 2.61 5.46 3.09
CA ARG A 27 2.96 5.88 4.49
C ARG A 27 2.13 5.13 5.53
N ILE A 28 0.89 4.73 5.18
CA ILE A 28 0.03 3.93 6.07
C ILE A 28 0.50 2.47 6.07
N ILE A 29 0.78 1.92 4.89
CA ILE A 29 1.30 0.55 4.71
C ILE A 29 2.63 0.39 5.46
N GLU A 30 3.57 1.32 5.33
CA GLU A 30 4.86 1.28 6.01
C GLU A 30 4.76 1.24 7.54
N ARG A 31 3.75 1.92 8.12
CA ARG A 31 3.48 1.82 9.58
C ARG A 31 3.09 0.42 9.98
N VAL A 32 2.26 -0.26 9.18
CA VAL A 32 1.88 -1.65 9.44
C VAL A 32 3.05 -2.61 9.21
N LEU A 33 3.87 -2.39 8.18
CA LEU A 33 5.12 -3.16 8.02
C LEU A 33 6.02 -3.03 9.25
N GLY A 34 6.17 -1.82 9.80
CA GLY A 34 6.91 -1.59 11.05
C GLY A 34 6.35 -2.36 12.25
N ALA A 35 5.02 -2.49 12.34
CA ALA A 35 4.37 -3.31 13.36
C ALA A 35 4.64 -4.81 13.13
N VAL A 36 4.53 -5.31 11.90
CA VAL A 36 4.84 -6.70 11.55
C VAL A 36 6.29 -7.04 11.86
N GLU A 37 7.24 -6.16 11.54
CA GLU A 37 8.65 -6.33 11.87
C GLU A 37 8.89 -6.44 13.38
N LYS A 38 8.18 -5.65 14.19
CA LYS A 38 8.26 -5.74 15.67
C LYS A 38 7.66 -7.05 16.17
N LEU A 39 6.51 -7.48 15.65
CA LEU A 39 5.92 -8.78 15.97
C LEU A 39 6.86 -9.93 15.62
N ALA A 40 7.60 -9.81 14.51
CA ALA A 40 8.53 -10.85 14.04
C ALA A 40 9.87 -10.89 14.82
N LYS A 41 10.22 -9.86 15.58
CA LYS A 41 11.44 -9.84 16.41
C LYS A 41 11.29 -10.63 17.71
N GLY A 42 10.06 -10.83 18.19
CA GLY A 42 9.77 -11.52 19.43
C GLY A 42 9.30 -12.95 19.21
N PRO A 43 9.10 -13.71 20.30
CA PRO A 43 8.43 -15.00 20.22
C PRO A 43 7.00 -14.79 19.70
N VAL A 44 6.53 -15.70 18.85
CA VAL A 44 5.12 -15.68 18.40
C VAL A 44 4.23 -15.97 19.62
N GLY A 45 3.67 -14.91 20.17
CA GLY A 45 2.78 -14.93 21.33
C GLY A 45 1.31 -14.86 20.92
N ALA A 46 0.60 -13.80 21.33
CA ALA A 46 -0.80 -13.61 20.98
C ALA A 46 -0.97 -13.47 19.46
N LEU A 47 -1.92 -14.23 18.89
CA LEU A 47 -2.17 -14.24 17.43
C LEU A 47 -3.05 -13.06 16.95
N GLY A 48 -3.71 -12.35 17.88
CA GLY A 48 -4.57 -11.22 17.56
C GLY A 48 -3.88 -10.14 16.68
N PRO A 49 -2.72 -9.60 17.09
CA PRO A 49 -1.98 -8.62 16.29
C PRO A 49 -1.58 -9.14 14.90
N TRP A 50 -1.19 -10.40 14.77
CA TRP A 50 -0.89 -11.01 13.48
C TRP A 50 -2.12 -11.08 12.56
N LYS A 51 -3.28 -11.44 13.11
CA LYS A 51 -4.54 -11.45 12.34
C LYS A 51 -4.92 -10.07 11.87
N MET A 52 -4.82 -9.07 12.74
CA MET A 52 -5.08 -7.68 12.40
C MET A 52 -4.15 -7.17 11.30
N ALA A 53 -2.85 -7.49 11.39
CA ALA A 53 -1.88 -7.12 10.36
C ALA A 53 -2.22 -7.76 9.01
N LEU A 54 -2.55 -9.05 8.98
CA LEU A 54 -2.92 -9.75 7.74
C LEU A 54 -4.28 -9.32 7.19
N GLU A 55 -5.22 -8.92 8.05
CA GLU A 55 -6.47 -8.30 7.62
C GLU A 55 -6.20 -6.98 6.90
N PHE A 56 -5.36 -6.11 7.49
CA PHE A 56 -4.95 -4.86 6.87
C PHE A 56 -4.22 -5.10 5.53
N ILE A 57 -3.24 -5.99 5.51
CA ILE A 57 -2.45 -6.27 4.31
C ILE A 57 -3.35 -6.72 3.16
N ARG A 58 -4.27 -7.66 3.42
CA ARG A 58 -5.17 -8.16 2.39
C ARG A 58 -6.20 -7.13 1.93
N GLY A 59 -6.78 -6.40 2.87
CA GLY A 59 -7.87 -5.50 2.56
C GLY A 59 -7.40 -4.13 2.10
N PHE A 60 -6.41 -3.53 2.77
CA PHE A 60 -5.93 -2.20 2.39
C PHE A 60 -4.80 -2.27 1.36
N ALA A 61 -3.70 -2.98 1.65
CA ALA A 61 -2.56 -2.98 0.75
C ALA A 61 -2.86 -3.70 -0.57
N ASP A 62 -3.57 -4.84 -0.56
CA ASP A 62 -3.85 -5.60 -1.77
C ASP A 62 -5.17 -5.18 -2.45
N GLN A 63 -6.32 -5.28 -1.78
CA GLN A 63 -7.62 -5.07 -2.42
C GLN A 63 -7.96 -3.59 -2.65
N CYS A 64 -7.36 -2.66 -1.93
CA CYS A 64 -7.57 -1.24 -2.14
C CYS A 64 -6.42 -0.61 -2.92
N HIS A 65 -5.21 -0.65 -2.39
CA HIS A 65 -4.04 0.03 -2.94
C HIS A 65 -3.53 -0.63 -4.24
N HIS A 66 -3.09 -1.89 -4.22
CA HIS A 66 -2.63 -2.58 -5.43
C HIS A 66 -3.71 -2.66 -6.52
N PHE A 67 -4.99 -2.68 -6.14
CA PHE A 67 -6.06 -2.62 -7.14
C PHE A 67 -6.01 -1.31 -7.94
N LYS A 68 -5.84 -0.16 -7.27
CA LYS A 68 -5.72 1.14 -7.94
C LYS A 68 -4.56 1.15 -8.92
N GLU A 69 -3.46 0.52 -8.55
CA GLU A 69 -2.30 0.39 -9.41
C GLU A 69 -2.56 -0.56 -10.59
N GLU A 70 -2.91 -1.80 -10.32
CA GLU A 70 -3.05 -2.84 -11.34
C GLU A 70 -4.20 -2.61 -12.30
N LYS A 71 -5.30 -2.01 -11.85
CA LYS A 71 -6.52 -1.85 -12.65
C LYS A 71 -6.74 -0.44 -13.18
N VAL A 72 -6.02 0.55 -12.65
CA VAL A 72 -6.23 1.95 -13.04
C VAL A 72 -4.93 2.59 -13.50
N LEU A 73 -3.90 2.68 -12.62
CA LEU A 73 -2.66 3.39 -12.95
C LEU A 73 -1.83 2.65 -14.00
N PHE A 74 -1.57 1.35 -13.84
CA PHE A 74 -0.71 0.59 -14.74
C PHE A 74 -1.25 0.52 -16.17
N PRO A 75 -2.55 0.29 -16.41
CA PRO A 75 -3.13 0.41 -17.76
C PRO A 75 -2.99 1.80 -18.36
N ALA A 76 -3.08 2.86 -17.56
CA ALA A 76 -2.84 4.21 -18.03
C ALA A 76 -1.37 4.43 -18.42
N LEU A 77 -0.43 3.91 -17.65
CA LEU A 77 1.00 3.97 -17.99
C LEU A 77 1.30 3.23 -19.30
N GLU A 78 0.72 2.05 -19.50
CA GLU A 78 0.85 1.29 -20.76
C GLU A 78 0.31 2.09 -21.96
N ALA A 79 -0.86 2.72 -21.79
CA ALA A 79 -1.45 3.55 -22.83
C ALA A 79 -0.58 4.78 -23.19
N HIS A 80 0.26 5.24 -22.26
CA HIS A 80 1.22 6.33 -22.44
C HIS A 80 2.66 5.85 -22.78
N GLY A 81 2.82 4.58 -23.14
CA GLY A 81 4.07 4.04 -23.70
C GLY A 81 5.06 3.51 -22.68
N ILE A 82 4.66 3.31 -21.43
CA ILE A 82 5.46 2.60 -20.42
C ILE A 82 5.05 1.11 -20.44
N PRO A 83 5.87 0.21 -21.01
CA PRO A 83 5.46 -1.18 -21.20
C PRO A 83 5.42 -1.97 -19.89
N SER A 84 4.45 -2.86 -19.76
CA SER A 84 4.44 -3.87 -18.69
C SER A 84 5.46 -4.97 -18.96
N GLU A 85 5.51 -5.50 -20.17
CA GLU A 85 6.45 -6.59 -20.48
C GLU A 85 7.90 -6.06 -20.54
N GLY A 86 8.76 -6.59 -19.66
CA GLY A 86 10.16 -6.19 -19.55
C GLY A 86 10.41 -4.78 -19.00
N GLY A 87 9.36 -4.08 -18.58
CA GLY A 87 9.39 -2.73 -18.04
C GLY A 87 9.14 -2.65 -16.54
N PRO A 88 9.11 -1.42 -15.98
CA PRO A 88 8.89 -1.20 -14.55
C PRO A 88 7.52 -1.70 -14.09
N VAL A 89 6.46 -1.54 -14.86
CA VAL A 89 5.11 -2.03 -14.54
C VAL A 89 5.11 -3.55 -14.38
N GLY A 90 5.76 -4.29 -15.29
CA GLY A 90 5.85 -5.74 -15.20
C GLY A 90 6.59 -6.23 -13.95
N MET A 91 7.60 -5.48 -13.51
CA MET A 91 8.31 -5.76 -12.26
C MET A 91 7.38 -5.57 -11.05
N MET A 92 6.61 -4.49 -11.00
CA MET A 92 5.67 -4.25 -9.90
C MET A 92 4.61 -5.36 -9.82
N LEU A 93 4.05 -5.78 -10.95
CA LEU A 93 3.09 -6.89 -11.01
C LEU A 93 3.68 -8.22 -10.49
N MET A 94 4.94 -8.51 -10.80
CA MET A 94 5.63 -9.70 -10.27
C MET A 94 5.83 -9.61 -8.76
N GLU A 95 6.20 -8.46 -8.24
CA GLU A 95 6.41 -8.22 -6.80
C GLU A 95 5.09 -8.26 -6.03
N HIS A 96 3.98 -7.78 -6.60
CA HIS A 96 2.65 -7.94 -6.01
C HIS A 96 2.31 -9.43 -5.84
N GLU A 97 2.54 -10.26 -6.86
CA GLU A 97 2.24 -11.70 -6.76
C GLU A 97 3.18 -12.43 -5.78
N GLU A 98 4.44 -12.05 -5.71
CA GLU A 98 5.37 -12.54 -4.69
C GLU A 98 4.89 -12.16 -3.28
N GLY A 99 4.47 -10.92 -3.09
CA GLY A 99 3.88 -10.43 -1.84
C GLY A 99 2.64 -11.23 -1.43
N ARG A 100 1.72 -11.46 -2.38
CA ARG A 100 0.53 -12.32 -2.16
C ARG A 100 0.92 -13.75 -1.75
N SER A 101 2.01 -14.29 -2.31
CA SER A 101 2.52 -15.61 -1.93
C SER A 101 2.96 -15.66 -0.47
N HIS A 102 3.71 -14.65 -0.02
CA HIS A 102 4.10 -14.54 1.40
C HIS A 102 2.89 -14.38 2.32
N VAL A 103 1.89 -13.59 1.93
CA VAL A 103 0.64 -13.42 2.70
C VAL A 103 -0.10 -14.75 2.83
N ARG A 104 -0.23 -15.53 1.75
CA ARG A 104 -0.83 -16.86 1.79
C ARG A 104 -0.08 -17.79 2.75
N ALA A 105 1.25 -17.77 2.74
CA ALA A 105 2.07 -18.57 3.65
C ALA A 105 1.88 -18.16 5.12
N MET A 106 1.83 -16.85 5.41
CA MET A 106 1.55 -16.36 6.77
C MET A 106 0.17 -16.78 7.27
N LEU A 107 -0.86 -16.68 6.43
CA LEU A 107 -2.24 -17.11 6.78
C LEU A 107 -2.31 -18.62 7.09
N ALA A 108 -1.69 -19.44 6.25
CA ALA A 108 -1.62 -20.89 6.47
C ALA A 108 -0.88 -21.20 7.76
N ALA A 109 0.25 -20.54 8.02
CA ALA A 109 1.01 -20.71 9.24
C ALA A 109 0.20 -20.33 10.50
N LEU A 110 -0.53 -19.20 10.47
CA LEU A 110 -1.40 -18.81 11.59
C LEU A 110 -2.46 -19.84 11.88
N SER A 111 -3.12 -20.39 10.86
CA SER A 111 -4.14 -21.42 11.03
C SER A 111 -3.56 -22.70 11.66
N LEU A 112 -2.33 -23.07 11.31
CA LEU A 112 -1.64 -24.22 11.91
C LEU A 112 -1.24 -23.96 13.36
N ILE A 113 -0.78 -22.75 13.69
CA ILE A 113 -0.43 -22.37 15.06
C ILE A 113 -1.67 -22.39 15.96
N GLU A 114 -2.83 -21.97 15.47
CA GLU A 114 -4.10 -21.99 16.21
C GLU A 114 -4.52 -23.40 16.66
N ILE A 115 -4.16 -24.42 15.89
CA ILE A 115 -4.42 -25.82 16.24
C ILE A 115 -3.24 -26.50 16.96
N GLY A 116 -2.27 -25.70 17.43
CA GLY A 116 -1.16 -26.16 18.25
C GLY A 116 0.08 -26.64 17.50
N ASN A 117 0.19 -26.38 16.20
CA ASN A 117 1.40 -26.70 15.42
C ASN A 117 2.48 -25.63 15.64
N GLU A 118 3.33 -25.82 16.64
CA GLU A 118 4.43 -24.90 16.98
C GLU A 118 5.47 -24.75 15.83
N GLY A 119 5.66 -25.78 15.01
CA GLY A 119 6.59 -25.73 13.87
C GLY A 119 6.21 -24.69 12.80
N ALA A 120 4.93 -24.32 12.72
CA ALA A 120 4.46 -23.32 11.77
C ALA A 120 4.90 -21.88 12.13
N LYS A 121 5.39 -21.64 13.37
CA LYS A 121 5.92 -20.32 13.78
C LYS A 121 7.12 -19.87 12.94
N GLU A 122 7.99 -20.80 12.57
CA GLU A 122 9.14 -20.51 11.71
C GLU A 122 8.69 -20.02 10.32
N THR A 123 7.69 -20.70 9.74
CA THR A 123 7.11 -20.28 8.45
C THR A 123 6.47 -18.89 8.53
N LEU A 124 5.74 -18.61 9.62
CA LEU A 124 5.15 -17.28 9.85
C LEU A 124 6.23 -16.19 9.87
N LEU A 125 7.27 -16.37 10.68
CA LEU A 125 8.34 -15.40 10.85
C LEU A 125 9.15 -15.20 9.54
N THR A 126 9.51 -16.29 8.88
CA THR A 126 10.27 -16.24 7.61
C THR A 126 9.48 -15.51 6.53
N SER A 127 8.19 -15.83 6.38
CA SER A 127 7.34 -15.18 5.39
C SER A 127 7.09 -13.71 5.73
N ALA A 128 6.94 -13.35 7.01
CA ALA A 128 6.78 -11.97 7.45
C ALA A 128 8.02 -11.13 7.14
N HIS A 129 9.21 -11.62 7.44
CA HIS A 129 10.46 -10.92 7.11
C HIS A 129 10.64 -10.73 5.60
N ALA A 130 10.35 -11.78 4.81
CA ALA A 130 10.46 -11.70 3.36
C ALA A 130 9.46 -10.69 2.78
N TYR A 131 8.20 -10.72 3.24
CA TYR A 131 7.17 -9.77 2.86
C TYR A 131 7.56 -8.31 3.18
N CYS A 132 7.98 -8.04 4.42
CA CYS A 132 8.35 -6.68 4.82
C CYS A 132 9.53 -6.14 3.99
N ARG A 133 10.54 -6.95 3.74
CA ARG A 133 11.68 -6.56 2.90
C ARG A 133 11.24 -6.26 1.47
N LEU A 134 10.51 -7.20 0.85
CA LEU A 134 10.00 -7.06 -0.50
C LEU A 134 9.21 -5.76 -0.66
N LEU A 135 8.24 -5.52 0.23
CA LEU A 135 7.32 -4.42 0.08
C LEU A 135 7.97 -3.05 0.37
N ARG A 136 8.99 -2.97 1.24
CA ARG A 136 9.76 -1.73 1.41
C ARG A 136 10.56 -1.37 0.16
N GLU A 137 11.22 -2.35 -0.46
CA GLU A 137 11.96 -2.15 -1.70
C GLU A 137 11.02 -1.82 -2.87
N HIS A 138 9.83 -2.41 -2.89
CA HIS A 138 8.77 -2.17 -3.83
C HIS A 138 8.25 -0.72 -3.74
N ILE A 139 7.79 -0.30 -2.56
CA ILE A 139 7.33 1.07 -2.30
C ILE A 139 8.40 2.11 -2.69
N GLN A 140 9.66 1.85 -2.36
CA GLN A 140 10.72 2.75 -2.74
C GLN A 140 10.84 2.90 -4.26
N LYS A 141 10.76 1.80 -5.02
CA LYS A 141 10.81 1.84 -6.50
C LYS A 141 9.63 2.60 -7.11
N GLU A 142 8.45 2.46 -6.52
CA GLU A 142 7.28 3.19 -6.97
C GLU A 142 7.38 4.68 -6.67
N ASP A 143 7.63 5.05 -5.44
CA ASP A 143 7.73 6.46 -5.03
C ASP A 143 8.87 7.20 -5.75
N GLU A 144 10.03 6.55 -5.92
CA GLU A 144 11.22 7.20 -6.48
C GLU A 144 11.29 7.16 -8.01
N VAL A 145 10.66 6.17 -8.64
CA VAL A 145 10.80 5.94 -10.08
C VAL A 145 9.44 5.92 -10.78
N LEU A 146 8.57 4.95 -10.48
CA LEU A 146 7.37 4.72 -11.28
C LEU A 146 6.37 5.88 -11.20
N PHE A 147 6.14 6.43 -10.00
CA PHE A 147 5.20 7.54 -9.82
C PHE A 147 5.72 8.83 -10.46
N ARG A 148 7.03 9.07 -10.45
CA ARG A 148 7.61 10.20 -11.19
C ARG A 148 7.44 10.05 -12.70
N MET A 149 7.66 8.84 -13.22
CA MET A 149 7.40 8.57 -14.64
C MET A 149 5.92 8.77 -14.96
N ALA A 150 5.01 8.34 -14.08
CA ALA A 150 3.57 8.55 -14.24
C ALA A 150 3.21 10.04 -14.32
N ASP A 151 3.75 10.85 -13.41
CA ASP A 151 3.51 12.30 -13.38
C ASP A 151 4.05 13.02 -14.62
N GLU A 152 5.11 12.50 -15.25
CA GLU A 152 5.69 13.06 -16.47
C GLU A 152 4.86 12.73 -17.73
N VAL A 153 4.27 11.53 -17.81
CA VAL A 153 3.62 11.05 -19.03
C VAL A 153 2.11 11.18 -19.04
N ILE A 154 1.45 11.11 -17.86
CA ILE A 154 -0.01 11.17 -17.76
C ILE A 154 -0.47 12.61 -17.74
N SER A 155 -1.30 13.01 -18.73
CA SER A 155 -1.83 14.36 -18.82
C SER A 155 -2.71 14.71 -17.60
N ILE A 156 -2.83 16.02 -17.28
CA ILE A 156 -3.70 16.49 -16.18
C ILE A 156 -5.15 16.01 -16.35
N ASP A 157 -5.65 15.94 -17.58
CA ASP A 157 -7.02 15.51 -17.83
C ASP A 157 -7.19 13.99 -17.66
N ASP A 158 -6.16 13.19 -17.95
CA ASP A 158 -6.18 11.76 -17.67
C ASP A 158 -5.99 11.49 -16.17
N GLN A 159 -5.15 12.26 -15.46
CA GLN A 159 -5.07 12.19 -13.99
C GLN A 159 -6.43 12.40 -13.32
N LYS A 160 -7.23 13.37 -13.79
CA LYS A 160 -8.61 13.56 -13.26
C LYS A 160 -9.50 12.33 -13.49
N LYS A 161 -9.36 11.64 -14.63
CA LYS A 161 -10.11 10.40 -14.89
C LYS A 161 -9.67 9.29 -13.93
N LEU A 162 -8.36 9.12 -13.72
CA LEU A 162 -7.83 8.15 -12.76
C LEU A 162 -8.36 8.41 -11.33
N MET A 163 -8.45 9.68 -10.91
CA MET A 163 -9.03 10.06 -9.62
C MET A 163 -10.48 9.64 -9.48
N VAL A 164 -11.28 9.80 -10.55
CA VAL A 164 -12.68 9.34 -10.56
C VAL A 164 -12.76 7.81 -10.47
N ASP A 165 -11.86 7.09 -11.17
CA ASP A 165 -11.82 5.64 -11.14
C ASP A 165 -11.37 5.11 -9.77
N PHE A 166 -10.42 5.76 -9.09
CA PHE A 166 -10.04 5.46 -7.71
C PHE A 166 -11.22 5.63 -6.75
N ALA A 167 -11.89 6.78 -6.81
CA ALA A 167 -13.05 7.05 -5.97
C ALA A 167 -14.21 6.06 -6.22
N ARG A 168 -14.44 5.68 -7.48
CA ARG A 168 -15.44 4.68 -7.84
C ARG A 168 -15.10 3.32 -7.23
N HIS A 169 -13.85 2.85 -7.35
CA HIS A 169 -13.43 1.60 -6.73
C HIS A 169 -13.66 1.60 -5.23
N GLU A 170 -13.26 2.66 -4.54
CA GLU A 170 -13.46 2.77 -3.09
C GLU A 170 -14.94 2.73 -2.70
N ALA A 171 -15.80 3.39 -3.46
CA ALA A 171 -17.24 3.45 -3.16
C ALA A 171 -17.98 2.14 -3.47
N GLU A 172 -17.67 1.50 -4.61
CA GLU A 172 -18.43 0.36 -5.15
C GLU A 172 -17.90 -0.99 -4.66
N GLU A 173 -16.57 -1.16 -4.61
CA GLU A 173 -15.94 -2.43 -4.29
C GLU A 173 -15.57 -2.55 -2.80
N MET A 174 -15.10 -1.46 -2.19
CA MET A 174 -14.71 -1.47 -0.79
C MET A 174 -15.86 -1.15 0.16
N GLY A 175 -16.76 -0.24 -0.26
CA GLY A 175 -17.89 0.21 0.54
C GLY A 175 -17.57 1.35 1.52
N ALA A 176 -18.63 2.03 1.97
CA ALA A 176 -18.48 3.19 2.85
C ALA A 176 -17.84 2.82 4.20
N GLY A 177 -16.85 3.60 4.63
CA GLY A 177 -16.18 3.44 5.92
C GLY A 177 -15.09 2.38 5.98
N VAL A 178 -14.85 1.63 4.90
CA VAL A 178 -13.81 0.57 4.89
C VAL A 178 -12.41 1.18 4.94
N HIS A 179 -12.17 2.28 4.25
CA HIS A 179 -10.90 3.01 4.33
C HIS A 179 -10.61 3.43 5.79
N GLU A 180 -11.58 4.03 6.47
CA GLU A 180 -11.44 4.44 7.89
C GLU A 180 -11.21 3.25 8.81
N LYS A 181 -11.86 2.11 8.58
CA LYS A 181 -11.62 0.86 9.30
C LYS A 181 -10.13 0.47 9.25
N TYR A 182 -9.52 0.50 8.07
CA TYR A 182 -8.11 0.14 7.92
C TYR A 182 -7.15 1.15 8.54
N LEU A 183 -7.47 2.44 8.49
CA LEU A 183 -6.71 3.46 9.23
C LEU A 183 -6.72 3.19 10.74
N ASN A 184 -7.85 2.75 11.29
CA ASN A 184 -7.97 2.40 12.70
C ASN A 184 -7.15 1.13 13.03
N ILE A 185 -7.21 0.09 12.21
CA ILE A 185 -6.36 -1.11 12.36
C ILE A 185 -4.88 -0.73 12.38
N ALA A 186 -4.43 0.13 11.47
CA ALA A 186 -3.03 0.58 11.43
C ALA A 186 -2.62 1.33 12.72
N LYS A 187 -3.51 2.17 13.27
CA LYS A 187 -3.26 2.87 14.56
C LYS A 187 -3.20 1.90 15.73
N GLU A 188 -4.13 0.95 15.81
CA GLU A 188 -4.16 -0.07 16.87
C GLU A 188 -2.92 -0.94 16.84
N LEU A 189 -2.48 -1.39 15.66
CA LEU A 189 -1.26 -2.18 15.49
C LEU A 189 -0.02 -1.40 15.95
N ALA A 190 0.10 -0.14 15.56
CA ALA A 190 1.22 0.71 15.99
C ALA A 190 1.26 0.85 17.51
N SER A 191 0.10 0.97 18.17
CA SER A 191 -0.01 1.08 19.62
C SER A 191 0.29 -0.24 20.34
N ALA A 192 -0.14 -1.37 19.77
CA ALA A 192 0.06 -2.71 20.35
C ALA A 192 1.52 -3.19 20.26
N THR A 193 2.31 -2.61 19.35
CA THR A 193 3.71 -2.98 19.09
C THR A 193 4.71 -1.90 19.52
N GLY A 194 4.25 -0.80 20.10
CA GLY A 194 5.05 0.36 20.54
C GLY A 194 5.98 0.14 21.73
#